data_41295ac314705e1ec2b6683ca3141cb5
#
_entry.id   41295ac314705e1ec2b6683ca3141cb5
#
_cell.length_a   1.000
_cell.length_b   1.000
_cell.length_c   1.000
_cell.angle_alpha   90.00
_cell.angle_beta   90.00
_cell.angle_gamma   90.00
#
_symmetry.space_group_name_H-M   'P 1'
#
loop_
_entity.id
_entity.type
_entity.pdbx_description
1 polymer ?
#
loop_
_entity_poly.entity_id
_entity_poly.type
_entity_poly.pdbx_seq_one_letter_code
_entity_poly.pdbx_strand_id
1 'polypeptide(L)'
;MTASQPLFTFRQIPTIADMLAERRIAIADVMQAAGFADALPREITAPLAKVQQLVELAAERLGATHFGLDLADRIPDGAYGVTEFVVRSAPSVRAALAALCELSPLINPALDMRYIADDRGCEVRLAYAGERAVLGEILNEYSVAYVAKQFGAVLGGPLPLARAWFAHARRHGADEVARRLGCAVELGAADCGFAVAAAVSEQAIPSANQPLHAFLLAQARVQLANVPGRDVIAQVTRAIEARLTDSDLSAASIARALEMSQRSLQRQLAEAGTSYRDVIASVRRRRRDELARAGLAEAEIASRLGFANAKTMRRSLDDHQPQNGRRSTEL
;
A
#
# COMPACT_ATOMS: atom_id res chain seq x y z
N MET A 1 -11.13 15.89 18.49
CA MET A 1 -11.71 15.21 17.31
C MET A 1 -10.66 14.20 16.86
N THR A 2 -10.91 12.92 17.11
CA THR A 2 -10.03 11.82 16.68
C THR A 2 -10.01 11.79 15.16
N ALA A 3 -8.83 11.90 14.57
CA ALA A 3 -8.66 11.70 13.14
C ALA A 3 -9.29 10.35 12.76
N SER A 4 -10.20 10.35 11.79
CA SER A 4 -10.83 9.13 11.28
C SER A 4 -9.71 8.26 10.71
N GLN A 5 -9.47 7.10 11.31
CA GLN A 5 -8.51 6.14 10.77
C GLN A 5 -9.00 5.67 9.40
N PRO A 6 -8.11 5.59 8.39
CA PRO A 6 -8.49 5.11 7.08
C PRO A 6 -9.06 3.69 7.17
N LEU A 7 -10.15 3.45 6.44
CA LEU A 7 -10.80 2.16 6.41
C LEU A 7 -10.05 1.22 5.46
N PHE A 8 -9.84 0.00 5.91
CA PHE A 8 -9.19 -1.08 5.18
C PHE A 8 -10.24 -2.12 4.76
N THR A 9 -10.29 -2.43 3.47
CA THR A 9 -11.14 -3.50 2.95
C THR A 9 -10.34 -4.81 2.93
N PHE A 10 -10.84 -5.82 3.64
CA PHE A 10 -10.20 -7.12 3.80
C PHE A 10 -11.13 -8.23 3.27
N ARG A 11 -10.67 -8.94 2.24
CA ARG A 11 -11.46 -9.93 1.50
C ARG A 11 -11.09 -11.38 1.80
N GLN A 12 -10.14 -11.60 2.70
CA GLN A 12 -9.57 -12.92 2.98
C GLN A 12 -10.32 -13.71 4.07
N ILE A 13 -11.46 -13.19 4.54
CA ILE A 13 -12.29 -13.84 5.58
C ILE A 13 -12.65 -15.29 5.21
N PRO A 14 -13.14 -15.60 4.00
CA PRO A 14 -13.45 -16.99 3.63
C PRO A 14 -12.24 -17.90 3.72
N THR A 15 -11.09 -17.47 3.22
CA THR A 15 -9.85 -18.27 3.27
C THR A 15 -9.40 -18.51 4.70
N ILE A 16 -9.46 -17.49 5.57
CA ILE A 16 -9.15 -17.65 7.00
C ILE A 16 -10.14 -18.61 7.67
N ALA A 17 -11.43 -18.53 7.32
CA ALA A 17 -12.44 -19.43 7.84
C ALA A 17 -12.12 -20.89 7.49
N ASP A 18 -11.73 -21.16 6.24
CA ASP A 18 -11.34 -22.50 5.80
C ASP A 18 -10.10 -23.01 6.56
N MET A 19 -9.08 -22.16 6.74
CA MET A 19 -7.87 -22.49 7.50
C MET A 19 -8.17 -22.81 8.97
N LEU A 20 -9.06 -22.08 9.60
CA LEU A 20 -9.50 -22.31 10.98
C LEU A 20 -10.35 -23.59 11.09
N ALA A 21 -11.24 -23.83 10.12
CA ALA A 21 -12.10 -25.00 10.08
C ALA A 21 -11.30 -26.31 9.99
N GLU A 22 -10.17 -26.34 9.27
CA GLU A 22 -9.22 -27.47 9.23
C GLU A 22 -8.70 -27.86 10.63
N ARG A 23 -8.67 -26.89 11.54
CA ARG A 23 -8.28 -27.09 12.96
C ARG A 23 -9.49 -27.16 13.90
N ARG A 24 -10.72 -27.23 13.37
CA ARG A 24 -11.99 -27.24 14.12
C ARG A 24 -12.19 -25.99 14.99
N ILE A 25 -11.68 -24.86 14.53
CA ILE A 25 -11.86 -23.55 15.18
C ILE A 25 -12.93 -22.79 14.43
N ALA A 26 -13.92 -22.26 15.14
CA ALA A 26 -14.95 -21.43 14.53
C ALA A 26 -14.42 -20.02 14.22
N ILE A 27 -14.56 -19.56 12.99
CA ILE A 27 -14.19 -18.18 12.61
C ILE A 27 -14.99 -17.15 13.41
N ALA A 28 -16.23 -17.46 13.79
CA ALA A 28 -17.07 -16.58 14.60
C ALA A 28 -16.42 -16.19 15.92
N ASP A 29 -15.73 -17.11 16.58
CA ASP A 29 -15.03 -16.85 17.84
C ASP A 29 -13.87 -15.85 17.65
N VAL A 30 -13.15 -15.98 16.52
CA VAL A 30 -12.05 -15.08 16.16
C VAL A 30 -12.58 -13.70 15.77
N MET A 31 -13.66 -13.66 14.98
CA MET A 31 -14.33 -12.42 14.59
C MET A 31 -14.86 -11.65 15.81
N GLN A 32 -15.55 -12.35 16.73
CA GLN A 32 -16.06 -11.77 17.97
C GLN A 32 -14.93 -11.23 18.85
N ALA A 33 -13.85 -12.00 19.02
CA ALA A 33 -12.68 -11.58 19.80
C ALA A 33 -12.00 -10.34 19.20
N ALA A 34 -12.04 -10.17 17.86
CA ALA A 34 -11.56 -8.99 17.16
C ALA A 34 -12.60 -7.83 17.15
N GLY A 35 -13.75 -7.99 17.79
CA GLY A 35 -14.80 -6.97 17.91
C GLY A 35 -15.63 -6.76 16.65
N PHE A 36 -15.79 -7.80 15.83
CA PHE A 36 -16.71 -7.84 14.69
C PHE A 36 -18.02 -8.52 15.09
N ALA A 37 -19.10 -8.21 14.36
CA ALA A 37 -20.38 -8.88 14.55
C ALA A 37 -20.36 -10.33 14.03
N ASP A 38 -21.29 -11.16 14.51
CA ASP A 38 -21.34 -12.61 14.29
C ASP A 38 -21.62 -13.04 12.82
N ALA A 39 -21.80 -12.11 11.90
CA ALA A 39 -22.01 -12.44 10.50
C ALA A 39 -20.67 -12.80 9.83
N LEU A 40 -20.66 -13.83 8.98
CA LEU A 40 -19.53 -14.22 8.14
C LEU A 40 -19.60 -13.46 6.79
N PRO A 41 -19.13 -12.22 6.71
CA PRO A 41 -19.13 -11.49 5.45
C PRO A 41 -18.03 -12.01 4.53
N ARG A 42 -18.23 -11.88 3.21
CA ARG A 42 -17.17 -12.18 2.24
C ARG A 42 -16.00 -11.19 2.34
N GLU A 43 -16.28 -9.97 2.76
CA GLU A 43 -15.30 -8.92 2.99
C GLU A 43 -15.72 -8.06 4.19
N ILE A 44 -14.76 -7.45 4.85
CA ILE A 44 -14.98 -6.45 5.88
C ILE A 44 -14.30 -5.14 5.49
N THR A 45 -14.92 -4.03 5.86
CA THR A 45 -14.30 -2.70 5.78
C THR A 45 -14.26 -2.13 7.18
N ALA A 46 -13.07 -1.98 7.74
CA ALA A 46 -12.85 -1.59 9.12
C ALA A 46 -11.55 -0.78 9.27
N PRO A 47 -11.33 -0.08 10.40
CA PRO A 47 -10.03 0.48 10.72
C PRO A 47 -8.92 -0.58 10.64
N LEU A 48 -7.76 -0.23 10.07
CA LEU A 48 -6.64 -1.16 9.87
C LEU A 48 -6.28 -1.92 11.16
N ALA A 49 -6.25 -1.23 12.30
CA ALA A 49 -5.94 -1.86 13.59
C ALA A 49 -6.87 -3.03 13.94
N LYS A 50 -8.16 -2.95 13.59
CA LYS A 50 -9.09 -4.07 13.77
C LYS A 50 -8.81 -5.22 12.83
N VAL A 51 -8.42 -4.95 11.60
CA VAL A 51 -8.03 -6.00 10.65
C VAL A 51 -6.73 -6.67 11.08
N GLN A 52 -5.76 -5.90 11.56
CA GLN A 52 -4.52 -6.44 12.15
C GLN A 52 -4.84 -7.36 13.33
N GLN A 53 -5.66 -6.90 14.27
CA GLN A 53 -6.10 -7.72 15.41
C GLN A 53 -6.77 -9.03 14.96
N LEU A 54 -7.61 -8.99 13.94
CA LEU A 54 -8.26 -10.19 13.41
C LEU A 54 -7.25 -11.21 12.86
N VAL A 55 -6.31 -10.76 12.04
CA VAL A 55 -5.31 -11.67 11.45
C VAL A 55 -4.30 -12.17 12.48
N GLU A 56 -3.97 -11.37 13.48
CA GLU A 56 -3.12 -11.76 14.62
C GLU A 56 -3.80 -12.84 15.47
N LEU A 57 -5.08 -12.66 15.82
CA LEU A 57 -5.86 -13.67 16.54
C LEU A 57 -6.02 -14.96 15.74
N ALA A 58 -6.24 -14.87 14.43
CA ALA A 58 -6.30 -16.05 13.58
C ALA A 58 -4.96 -16.80 13.55
N ALA A 59 -3.84 -16.07 13.42
CA ALA A 59 -2.49 -16.64 13.47
C ALA A 59 -2.21 -17.33 14.80
N GLU A 60 -2.56 -16.69 15.93
CA GLU A 60 -2.41 -17.25 17.28
C GLU A 60 -3.21 -18.54 17.44
N ARG A 61 -4.49 -18.55 17.06
CA ARG A 61 -5.36 -19.73 17.15
C ARG A 61 -4.88 -20.90 16.30
N LEU A 62 -4.25 -20.61 15.17
CA LEU A 62 -3.66 -21.62 14.29
C LEU A 62 -2.26 -22.08 14.74
N GLY A 63 -1.61 -21.33 15.63
CA GLY A 63 -0.19 -21.53 15.96
C GLY A 63 0.73 -21.25 14.75
N ALA A 64 0.32 -20.36 13.86
CA ALA A 64 0.99 -20.13 12.57
C ALA A 64 1.96 -18.94 12.66
N THR A 65 3.26 -19.26 12.75
CA THR A 65 4.32 -18.24 12.84
C THR A 65 4.45 -17.40 11.57
N HIS A 66 4.11 -17.94 10.40
CA HIS A 66 4.22 -17.30 9.09
C HIS A 66 2.85 -17.16 8.42
N PHE A 67 1.86 -16.76 9.21
CA PHE A 67 0.46 -16.74 8.78
C PHE A 67 0.22 -15.92 7.51
N GLY A 68 0.91 -14.80 7.34
CA GLY A 68 0.80 -13.97 6.13
C GLY A 68 1.19 -14.73 4.86
N LEU A 69 2.28 -15.49 4.91
CA LEU A 69 2.73 -16.33 3.82
C LEU A 69 1.77 -17.52 3.59
N ASP A 70 1.32 -18.16 4.67
CA ASP A 70 0.38 -19.28 4.59
C ASP A 70 -0.97 -18.84 3.99
N LEU A 71 -1.44 -17.66 4.36
CA LEU A 71 -2.64 -17.07 3.80
C LEU A 71 -2.49 -16.77 2.30
N ALA A 72 -1.34 -16.21 1.90
CA ALA A 72 -1.05 -15.92 0.50
C ALA A 72 -1.11 -17.18 -0.38
N ASP A 73 -0.58 -18.30 0.11
CA ASP A 73 -0.60 -19.57 -0.61
C ASP A 73 -2.00 -20.14 -0.83
N ARG A 74 -2.95 -19.79 0.04
CA ARG A 74 -4.32 -20.32 0.02
C ARG A 74 -5.34 -19.44 -0.69
N ILE A 75 -5.00 -18.20 -1.03
CA ILE A 75 -5.93 -17.33 -1.75
C ILE A 75 -6.21 -17.92 -3.14
N PRO A 76 -7.49 -18.11 -3.50
CA PRO A 76 -7.85 -18.64 -4.80
C PRO A 76 -7.56 -17.62 -5.92
N ASP A 77 -7.38 -18.15 -7.13
CA ASP A 77 -7.28 -17.34 -8.34
C ASP A 77 -8.57 -16.54 -8.57
N GLY A 78 -8.44 -15.32 -9.04
CA GLY A 78 -9.58 -14.42 -9.27
C GLY A 78 -10.07 -13.65 -8.05
N ALA A 79 -9.43 -13.83 -6.88
CA ALA A 79 -9.84 -13.18 -5.63
C ALA A 79 -9.89 -11.64 -5.72
N TYR A 80 -9.07 -11.05 -6.59
CA TYR A 80 -9.00 -9.60 -6.78
C TYR A 80 -9.63 -9.12 -8.11
N GLY A 81 -10.46 -9.96 -8.70
CA GLY A 81 -11.31 -9.61 -9.84
C GLY A 81 -10.52 -9.05 -11.03
N VAL A 82 -11.02 -7.93 -11.59
CA VAL A 82 -10.48 -7.35 -12.84
C VAL A 82 -8.97 -7.06 -12.76
N THR A 83 -8.45 -6.62 -11.61
CA THR A 83 -7.03 -6.30 -11.43
C THR A 83 -6.14 -7.51 -11.72
N GLU A 84 -6.55 -8.69 -11.25
CA GLU A 84 -5.79 -9.94 -11.47
C GLU A 84 -5.80 -10.34 -12.95
N PHE A 85 -6.93 -10.20 -13.64
CA PHE A 85 -7.01 -10.51 -15.07
C PHE A 85 -6.22 -9.51 -15.93
N VAL A 86 -6.16 -8.23 -15.54
CA VAL A 86 -5.29 -7.22 -16.18
C VAL A 86 -3.83 -7.64 -16.07
N VAL A 87 -3.37 -8.04 -14.87
CA VAL A 87 -2.01 -8.52 -14.64
C VAL A 87 -1.70 -9.74 -15.51
N ARG A 88 -2.58 -10.72 -15.53
CA ARG A 88 -2.40 -11.99 -16.27
C ARG A 88 -2.38 -11.83 -17.80
N SER A 89 -3.05 -10.80 -18.32
CA SER A 89 -3.11 -10.53 -19.77
C SER A 89 -2.05 -9.55 -20.28
N ALA A 90 -1.24 -8.99 -19.37
CA ALA A 90 -0.23 -7.99 -19.69
C ALA A 90 0.89 -8.53 -20.60
N PRO A 91 1.52 -7.70 -21.45
CA PRO A 91 2.55 -8.17 -22.38
C PRO A 91 3.86 -8.57 -21.69
N SER A 92 4.18 -8.00 -20.55
CA SER A 92 5.41 -8.30 -19.81
C SER A 92 5.20 -8.15 -18.30
N VAL A 93 6.13 -8.67 -17.50
CA VAL A 93 6.15 -8.48 -16.03
C VAL A 93 6.17 -7.01 -15.67
N ARG A 94 6.96 -6.19 -16.36
CA ARG A 94 7.00 -4.73 -16.21
C ARG A 94 5.63 -4.10 -16.37
N ALA A 95 4.93 -4.41 -17.46
CA ALA A 95 3.61 -3.86 -17.74
C ALA A 95 2.57 -4.33 -16.70
N ALA A 96 2.66 -5.59 -16.29
CA ALA A 96 1.79 -6.17 -15.26
C ALA A 96 1.96 -5.50 -13.89
N LEU A 97 3.21 -5.27 -13.44
CA LEU A 97 3.51 -4.60 -12.18
C LEU A 97 3.08 -3.13 -12.21
N ALA A 98 3.29 -2.43 -13.33
CA ALA A 98 2.82 -1.05 -13.49
C ALA A 98 1.29 -0.97 -13.40
N ALA A 99 0.57 -1.86 -14.09
CA ALA A 99 -0.89 -1.94 -14.05
C ALA A 99 -1.41 -2.33 -12.65
N LEU A 100 -0.74 -3.28 -11.96
CA LEU A 100 -1.07 -3.64 -10.59
C LEU A 100 -1.00 -2.42 -9.66
N CYS A 101 0.06 -1.62 -9.76
CA CYS A 101 0.24 -0.41 -8.96
C CYS A 101 -0.82 0.64 -9.28
N GLU A 102 -1.12 0.86 -10.57
CA GLU A 102 -2.19 1.77 -10.98
C GLU A 102 -3.56 1.36 -10.41
N LEU A 103 -3.85 0.07 -10.46
CA LEU A 103 -5.15 -0.50 -10.07
C LEU A 103 -5.23 -0.93 -8.61
N SER A 104 -4.16 -0.78 -7.83
CA SER A 104 -4.14 -1.15 -6.41
C SER A 104 -5.32 -0.60 -5.58
N PRO A 105 -5.93 0.57 -5.92
CA PRO A 105 -7.13 1.07 -5.27
C PRO A 105 -8.37 0.22 -5.40
N LEU A 106 -8.47 -0.55 -6.49
CA LEU A 106 -9.56 -1.51 -6.65
C LEU A 106 -9.41 -2.71 -5.71
N ILE A 107 -8.15 -3.01 -5.33
CA ILE A 107 -7.83 -4.03 -4.33
C ILE A 107 -8.20 -3.52 -2.94
N ASN A 108 -7.70 -2.33 -2.61
CA ASN A 108 -7.98 -1.66 -1.36
C ASN A 108 -7.84 -0.14 -1.53
N PRO A 109 -8.90 0.65 -1.27
CA PRO A 109 -8.86 2.11 -1.45
C PRO A 109 -7.78 2.82 -0.65
N ALA A 110 -7.36 2.24 0.47
CA ALA A 110 -6.34 2.80 1.33
C ALA A 110 -4.91 2.39 0.95
N LEU A 111 -4.74 1.45 0.02
CA LEU A 111 -3.42 0.98 -0.43
C LEU A 111 -2.86 1.90 -1.52
N ASP A 112 -1.64 2.38 -1.33
CA ASP A 112 -0.86 3.11 -2.32
C ASP A 112 0.34 2.27 -2.74
N MET A 113 0.25 1.63 -3.90
CA MET A 113 1.35 0.90 -4.49
C MET A 113 2.06 1.77 -5.50
N ARG A 114 3.38 1.88 -5.39
CA ARG A 114 4.20 2.70 -6.29
C ARG A 114 5.10 1.83 -7.12
N TYR A 115 5.03 2.06 -8.40
CA TYR A 115 5.92 1.47 -9.38
C TYR A 115 7.07 2.43 -9.67
N ILE A 116 8.31 1.96 -9.53
CA ILE A 116 9.53 2.69 -9.84
C ILE A 116 10.37 1.79 -10.75
N ALA A 117 10.78 2.29 -11.90
CA ALA A 117 11.60 1.54 -12.85
C ALA A 117 12.86 2.31 -13.20
N ASP A 118 13.96 1.59 -13.33
CA ASP A 118 15.25 2.07 -13.83
C ASP A 118 15.92 1.00 -14.70
N ASP A 119 17.19 1.22 -15.06
CA ASP A 119 17.97 0.30 -15.89
C ASP A 119 18.32 -1.02 -15.15
N ARG A 120 18.17 -1.09 -13.83
CA ARG A 120 18.42 -2.29 -13.01
C ARG A 120 17.20 -3.17 -12.89
N GLY A 121 16.01 -2.64 -13.22
CA GLY A 121 14.74 -3.36 -13.12
C GLY A 121 13.60 -2.49 -12.65
N CYS A 122 12.78 -3.03 -11.77
CA CYS A 122 11.68 -2.27 -11.18
C CYS A 122 11.50 -2.60 -9.69
N GLU A 123 11.00 -1.62 -8.97
CA GLU A 123 10.56 -1.74 -7.57
C GLU A 123 9.07 -1.51 -7.46
N VAL A 124 8.42 -2.28 -6.59
CA VAL A 124 7.07 -2.01 -6.12
C VAL A 124 7.14 -1.68 -4.64
N ARG A 125 6.70 -0.49 -4.28
CA ARG A 125 6.62 -0.04 -2.89
C ARG A 125 5.17 0.00 -2.44
N LEU A 126 4.93 -0.55 -1.27
CA LEU A 126 3.62 -0.58 -0.64
C LEU A 126 3.59 0.51 0.43
N ALA A 127 2.62 1.41 0.31
CA ALA A 127 2.35 2.42 1.31
C ALA A 127 0.85 2.40 1.64
N TYR A 128 0.52 2.95 2.80
CA TYR A 128 -0.86 3.14 3.23
C TYR A 128 -1.19 4.64 3.19
N ALA A 129 -2.36 5.01 2.67
CA ALA A 129 -2.75 6.40 2.54
C ALA A 129 -2.84 7.08 3.92
N GLY A 130 -2.07 8.17 4.13
CA GLY A 130 -2.17 9.04 5.29
C GLY A 130 -1.18 8.80 6.43
N GLU A 131 -0.54 7.65 6.50
CA GLU A 131 0.51 7.36 7.49
C GLU A 131 1.61 6.49 6.86
N ARG A 132 2.82 6.48 7.46
CA ARG A 132 3.74 5.35 7.35
C ARG A 132 3.15 4.16 8.13
N ALA A 133 1.87 3.88 7.93
CA ALA A 133 1.20 2.81 8.60
C ALA A 133 1.72 1.52 8.00
N VAL A 134 2.56 0.90 8.75
CA VAL A 134 3.00 -0.46 8.53
C VAL A 134 1.74 -1.31 8.61
N LEU A 135 1.41 -2.03 7.54
CA LEU A 135 0.29 -2.98 7.52
C LEU A 135 0.41 -4.07 8.61
N GLY A 136 1.52 -4.05 9.35
CA GLY A 136 1.90 -5.07 10.30
C GLY A 136 2.62 -6.25 9.63
N GLU A 137 3.24 -7.10 10.43
CA GLU A 137 4.04 -8.24 9.95
C GLU A 137 3.23 -9.12 8.99
N ILE A 138 2.07 -9.59 9.42
CA ILE A 138 1.24 -10.55 8.67
C ILE A 138 0.77 -9.97 7.33
N LEU A 139 0.23 -8.76 7.32
CA LEU A 139 -0.34 -8.18 6.09
C LEU A 139 0.73 -7.71 5.11
N ASN A 140 1.90 -7.29 5.58
CA ASN A 140 3.03 -6.94 4.71
C ASN A 140 3.59 -8.17 4.01
N GLU A 141 3.85 -9.24 4.76
CA GLU A 141 4.35 -10.50 4.21
C GLU A 141 3.33 -11.12 3.26
N TYR A 142 2.05 -11.13 3.65
CA TYR A 142 0.94 -11.53 2.80
C TYR A 142 0.96 -10.79 1.45
N SER A 143 1.08 -9.47 1.47
CA SER A 143 0.98 -8.65 0.27
C SER A 143 2.10 -8.98 -0.74
N VAL A 144 3.35 -9.10 -0.28
CA VAL A 144 4.48 -9.43 -1.15
C VAL A 144 4.39 -10.88 -1.64
N ALA A 145 4.09 -11.82 -0.75
CA ALA A 145 3.97 -13.24 -1.10
C ALA A 145 2.83 -13.49 -2.09
N TYR A 146 1.68 -12.82 -1.89
CA TYR A 146 0.55 -12.94 -2.81
C TYR A 146 0.90 -12.45 -4.22
N VAL A 147 1.56 -11.28 -4.35
CA VAL A 147 2.01 -10.78 -5.65
C VAL A 147 2.98 -11.77 -6.30
N ALA A 148 3.98 -12.25 -5.57
CA ALA A 148 4.95 -13.22 -6.09
C ALA A 148 4.26 -14.50 -6.58
N LYS A 149 3.29 -15.02 -5.82
CA LYS A 149 2.48 -16.20 -6.19
C LYS A 149 1.66 -15.95 -7.46
N GLN A 150 0.97 -14.81 -7.58
CA GLN A 150 0.11 -14.50 -8.71
C GLN A 150 0.91 -14.41 -10.02
N PHE A 151 2.10 -13.85 -9.98
CA PHE A 151 3.02 -13.88 -11.12
C PHE A 151 3.54 -15.29 -11.39
N GLY A 152 3.76 -16.09 -10.34
CA GLY A 152 4.13 -17.49 -10.48
C GLY A 152 3.14 -18.29 -11.32
N ALA A 153 1.86 -18.06 -11.13
CA ALA A 153 0.80 -18.71 -11.89
C ALA A 153 0.84 -18.38 -13.39
N VAL A 154 1.31 -17.19 -13.77
CA VAL A 154 1.39 -16.77 -15.18
C VAL A 154 2.76 -16.99 -15.81
N LEU A 155 3.82 -17.14 -15.04
CA LEU A 155 5.19 -17.37 -15.51
C LEU A 155 5.58 -18.86 -15.50
N GLY A 156 4.73 -19.74 -14.93
CA GLY A 156 5.04 -21.15 -14.76
C GLY A 156 5.99 -21.47 -13.60
N GLY A 157 6.23 -20.51 -12.72
CA GLY A 157 7.03 -20.60 -11.50
C GLY A 157 7.00 -19.28 -10.73
N PRO A 158 7.40 -19.26 -9.46
CA PRO A 158 7.35 -18.06 -8.64
C PRO A 158 8.11 -16.89 -9.27
N LEU A 159 7.58 -15.68 -9.15
CA LEU A 159 8.26 -14.48 -9.63
C LEU A 159 9.64 -14.37 -8.95
N PRO A 160 10.74 -14.36 -9.71
CA PRO A 160 12.07 -14.21 -9.13
C PRO A 160 12.24 -12.79 -8.60
N LEU A 161 12.07 -12.62 -7.28
CA LEU A 161 12.36 -11.35 -6.61
C LEU A 161 13.88 -11.18 -6.48
N ALA A 162 14.39 -10.00 -6.79
CA ALA A 162 15.79 -9.65 -6.53
C ALA A 162 16.02 -9.40 -5.04
N ARG A 163 15.07 -8.77 -4.37
CA ARG A 163 15.02 -8.54 -2.92
C ARG A 163 13.62 -8.15 -2.47
N ALA A 164 13.33 -8.34 -1.19
CA ALA A 164 12.16 -7.78 -0.52
C ALA A 164 12.59 -7.04 0.74
N TRP A 165 11.79 -6.07 1.18
CA TRP A 165 12.05 -5.35 2.42
C TRP A 165 10.76 -5.02 3.13
N PHE A 166 10.81 -5.02 4.47
CA PHE A 166 9.67 -4.80 5.34
C PHE A 166 10.02 -3.83 6.45
N ALA A 167 9.10 -2.92 6.77
CA ALA A 167 9.26 -1.96 7.85
C ALA A 167 9.13 -2.61 9.25
N HIS A 168 8.50 -3.77 9.35
CA HIS A 168 8.42 -4.49 10.62
C HIS A 168 9.74 -5.21 10.93
N ALA A 169 9.95 -5.47 12.22
CA ALA A 169 11.01 -6.33 12.71
C ALA A 169 10.42 -7.69 13.10
N ARG A 170 11.15 -8.76 12.85
CA ARG A 170 10.82 -10.11 13.32
C ARG A 170 11.80 -10.56 14.39
N ARG A 171 11.29 -11.20 15.44
CA ARG A 171 12.15 -11.82 16.46
C ARG A 171 12.64 -13.20 16.03
N HIS A 172 11.83 -13.94 15.27
CA HIS A 172 12.10 -15.31 14.85
C HIS A 172 11.58 -15.56 13.43
N GLY A 173 12.20 -16.49 12.71
CA GLY A 173 11.71 -16.97 11.42
C GLY A 173 11.95 -16.07 10.22
N ALA A 174 12.88 -15.09 10.31
CA ALA A 174 13.26 -14.25 9.16
C ALA A 174 13.82 -15.07 8.00
N ASP A 175 14.60 -16.10 8.28
CA ASP A 175 15.18 -17.00 7.27
C ASP A 175 14.09 -17.76 6.48
N GLU A 176 13.01 -18.12 7.16
CA GLU A 176 11.87 -18.78 6.51
C GLU A 176 11.14 -17.84 5.56
N VAL A 177 10.98 -16.56 5.92
CA VAL A 177 10.42 -15.54 5.01
C VAL A 177 11.28 -15.42 3.75
N ALA A 178 12.60 -15.27 3.92
CA ALA A 178 13.54 -15.20 2.81
C ALA A 178 13.51 -16.47 1.94
N ARG A 179 13.46 -17.64 2.56
CA ARG A 179 13.36 -18.93 1.87
C ARG A 179 12.08 -19.04 1.04
N ARG A 180 10.92 -18.66 1.60
CA ARG A 180 9.63 -18.75 0.90
C ARG A 180 9.47 -17.71 -0.20
N LEU A 181 10.02 -16.51 -0.02
CA LEU A 181 10.06 -15.49 -1.07
C LEU A 181 11.16 -15.75 -2.12
N GLY A 182 12.12 -16.64 -1.82
CA GLY A 182 13.21 -16.98 -2.74
C GLY A 182 14.22 -15.85 -2.98
N CYS A 183 14.32 -14.88 -2.06
CA CYS A 183 15.18 -13.72 -2.20
C CYS A 183 15.72 -13.24 -0.85
N ALA A 184 16.72 -12.33 -0.88
CA ALA A 184 17.16 -11.62 0.32
C ALA A 184 16.05 -10.74 0.87
N VAL A 185 15.86 -10.76 2.21
CA VAL A 185 14.85 -9.99 2.93
C VAL A 185 15.52 -9.05 3.92
N GLU A 186 15.21 -7.77 3.82
CA GLU A 186 15.60 -6.73 4.78
C GLU A 186 14.43 -6.45 5.72
N LEU A 187 14.66 -6.53 7.03
CA LEU A 187 13.68 -6.19 8.08
C LEU A 187 14.05 -4.88 8.75
N GLY A 188 13.04 -4.16 9.26
CA GLY A 188 13.25 -2.85 9.88
C GLY A 188 13.56 -1.73 8.88
N ALA A 189 13.20 -1.89 7.61
CA ALA A 189 13.35 -0.89 6.57
C ALA A 189 12.42 0.31 6.79
N ALA A 190 12.64 1.40 6.04
CA ALA A 190 11.82 2.61 6.15
C ALA A 190 10.39 2.46 5.59
N ASP A 191 10.20 1.53 4.66
CA ASP A 191 8.93 1.20 4.00
C ASP A 191 8.87 -0.31 3.68
N CYS A 192 7.87 -0.74 2.93
CA CYS A 192 7.73 -2.13 2.49
C CYS A 192 7.73 -2.19 0.98
N GLY A 193 8.27 -3.28 0.44
CA GLY A 193 8.28 -3.48 -1.00
C GLY A 193 9.12 -4.66 -1.46
N PHE A 194 9.26 -4.76 -2.76
CA PHE A 194 10.12 -5.73 -3.41
C PHE A 194 10.70 -5.17 -4.72
N ALA A 195 11.79 -5.75 -5.16
CA ALA A 195 12.44 -5.42 -6.42
C ALA A 195 12.51 -6.65 -7.35
N VAL A 196 12.43 -6.39 -8.64
CA VAL A 196 12.56 -7.36 -9.71
C VAL A 196 13.69 -6.91 -10.63
N ALA A 197 14.61 -7.82 -10.97
CA ALA A 197 15.73 -7.50 -11.86
C ALA A 197 15.26 -7.19 -13.29
N ALA A 198 16.05 -6.40 -14.03
CA ALA A 198 15.72 -5.97 -15.40
C ALA A 198 15.35 -7.14 -16.31
N ALA A 199 16.17 -8.20 -16.31
CA ALA A 199 15.93 -9.38 -17.15
C ALA A 199 14.58 -10.06 -16.87
N VAL A 200 14.13 -10.07 -15.60
CA VAL A 200 12.82 -10.61 -15.20
C VAL A 200 11.70 -9.65 -15.54
N SER A 201 11.93 -8.34 -15.33
CA SER A 201 10.91 -7.32 -15.61
C SER A 201 10.53 -7.22 -17.08
N GLU A 202 11.48 -7.49 -18.00
CA GLU A 202 11.24 -7.52 -19.44
C GLU A 202 10.69 -8.87 -19.95
N GLN A 203 10.62 -9.88 -19.08
CA GLN A 203 10.11 -11.18 -19.47
C GLN A 203 8.65 -11.08 -19.96
N ALA A 204 8.39 -11.67 -21.12
CA ALA A 204 7.03 -11.77 -21.63
C ALA A 204 6.18 -12.71 -20.77
N ILE A 205 4.92 -12.37 -20.57
CA ILE A 205 3.96 -13.23 -19.87
C ILE A 205 3.37 -14.22 -20.90
N PRO A 206 3.47 -15.54 -20.68
CA PRO A 206 2.97 -16.54 -21.63
C PRO A 206 1.48 -16.42 -21.96
N SER A 207 0.67 -15.95 -21.01
CA SER A 207 -0.78 -15.68 -21.18
C SER A 207 -1.08 -14.31 -21.77
N ALA A 208 -0.07 -13.56 -22.23
CA ALA A 208 -0.25 -12.21 -22.76
C ALA A 208 -1.26 -12.18 -23.91
N ASN A 209 -2.21 -11.25 -23.80
CA ASN A 209 -3.21 -11.00 -24.83
C ASN A 209 -3.46 -9.49 -24.88
N GLN A 210 -2.78 -8.81 -25.81
CA GLN A 210 -2.79 -7.35 -25.87
C GLN A 210 -4.19 -6.75 -26.08
N PRO A 211 -5.07 -7.27 -26.97
CA PRO A 211 -6.43 -6.76 -27.07
C PRO A 211 -7.24 -6.94 -25.78
N LEU A 212 -7.15 -8.11 -25.15
CA LEU A 212 -7.83 -8.38 -23.89
C LEU A 212 -7.28 -7.49 -22.76
N HIS A 213 -5.96 -7.34 -22.67
CA HIS A 213 -5.33 -6.45 -21.68
C HIS A 213 -5.82 -5.02 -21.82
N ALA A 214 -5.82 -4.46 -23.04
CA ALA A 214 -6.29 -3.11 -23.29
C ALA A 214 -7.76 -2.93 -22.90
N PHE A 215 -8.61 -3.90 -23.23
CA PHE A 215 -10.03 -3.89 -22.85
C PHE A 215 -10.22 -3.94 -21.33
N LEU A 216 -9.58 -4.89 -20.65
CA LEU A 216 -9.70 -5.06 -19.20
C LEU A 216 -9.14 -3.85 -18.44
N LEU A 217 -8.02 -3.30 -18.90
CA LEU A 217 -7.41 -2.11 -18.30
C LEU A 217 -8.34 -0.89 -18.44
N ALA A 218 -8.98 -0.72 -19.60
CA ALA A 218 -9.96 0.35 -19.79
C ALA A 218 -11.16 0.19 -18.85
N GLN A 219 -11.71 -1.04 -18.71
CA GLN A 219 -12.80 -1.33 -17.77
C GLN A 219 -12.38 -1.11 -16.31
N ALA A 220 -11.18 -1.54 -15.94
CA ALA A 220 -10.64 -1.33 -14.60
C ALA A 220 -10.46 0.18 -14.28
N ARG A 221 -10.03 0.99 -15.24
CA ARG A 221 -9.93 2.45 -15.08
C ARG A 221 -11.28 3.12 -14.86
N VAL A 222 -12.34 2.64 -15.53
CA VAL A 222 -13.71 3.11 -15.27
C VAL A 222 -14.14 2.77 -13.83
N GLN A 223 -13.86 1.54 -13.35
CA GLN A 223 -14.13 1.17 -11.97
C GLN A 223 -13.31 2.00 -10.98
N LEU A 224 -12.02 2.23 -11.29
CA LEU A 224 -11.11 3.05 -10.48
C LEU A 224 -11.62 4.48 -10.29
N ALA A 225 -12.19 5.07 -11.33
CA ALA A 225 -12.77 6.41 -11.27
C ALA A 225 -13.98 6.50 -10.31
N ASN A 226 -14.62 5.38 -10.01
CA ASN A 226 -15.78 5.29 -9.13
C ASN A 226 -15.42 4.88 -7.67
N VAL A 227 -14.13 4.68 -7.34
CA VAL A 227 -13.71 4.34 -5.97
C VAL A 227 -13.85 5.57 -5.06
N PRO A 228 -14.73 5.54 -4.03
CA PRO A 228 -14.99 6.70 -3.19
C PRO A 228 -13.76 7.20 -2.44
N GLY A 229 -13.61 8.50 -2.33
CA GLY A 229 -12.64 9.17 -1.44
C GLY A 229 -11.18 9.13 -1.89
N ARG A 230 -10.81 8.29 -2.83
CA ARG A 230 -9.42 8.12 -3.26
C ARG A 230 -9.02 9.03 -4.41
N ASP A 231 -9.94 9.33 -5.28
CA ASP A 231 -9.64 10.16 -6.44
C ASP A 231 -9.10 11.53 -5.99
N VAL A 232 -9.71 12.14 -4.97
CA VAL A 232 -9.30 13.47 -4.49
C VAL A 232 -7.92 13.47 -3.83
N ILE A 233 -7.56 12.49 -3.00
CA ILE A 233 -6.23 12.44 -2.35
C ILE A 233 -5.14 12.20 -3.41
N ALA A 234 -5.37 11.26 -4.31
CA ALA A 234 -4.42 10.96 -5.39
C ALA A 234 -4.30 12.12 -6.40
N GLN A 235 -5.40 12.77 -6.74
CA GLN A 235 -5.41 13.95 -7.62
C GLN A 235 -4.69 15.12 -6.95
N VAL A 236 -4.98 15.40 -5.69
CA VAL A 236 -4.33 16.46 -4.91
C VAL A 236 -2.84 16.17 -4.76
N THR A 237 -2.47 14.92 -4.44
CA THR A 237 -1.07 14.51 -4.33
C THR A 237 -0.30 14.77 -5.63
N ARG A 238 -0.83 14.31 -6.77
CA ARG A 238 -0.22 14.53 -8.10
C ARG A 238 -0.15 16.01 -8.44
N ALA A 239 -1.20 16.76 -8.17
CA ALA A 239 -1.23 18.20 -8.44
C ALA A 239 -0.22 18.98 -7.58
N ILE A 240 0.01 18.55 -6.34
CA ILE A 240 1.04 19.09 -5.46
C ILE A 240 2.44 18.70 -5.97
N GLU A 241 2.67 17.43 -6.32
CA GLU A 241 3.97 16.95 -6.82
C GLU A 241 4.42 17.70 -8.08
N ALA A 242 3.50 17.91 -9.01
CA ALA A 242 3.77 18.65 -10.25
C ALA A 242 4.12 20.13 -10.00
N ARG A 243 3.84 20.67 -8.83
CA ARG A 243 3.96 22.09 -8.50
C ARG A 243 4.73 22.37 -7.22
N LEU A 244 5.52 21.42 -6.72
CA LEU A 244 6.23 21.57 -5.44
C LEU A 244 7.10 22.80 -5.31
N THR A 245 7.59 23.31 -6.45
CA THR A 245 8.44 24.51 -6.54
C THR A 245 7.66 25.80 -6.82
N ASP A 246 6.34 25.72 -7.04
CA ASP A 246 5.54 26.89 -7.32
C ASP A 246 5.39 27.79 -6.08
N SER A 247 5.40 29.09 -6.27
CA SER A 247 5.22 30.07 -5.21
C SER A 247 3.80 30.07 -4.63
N ASP A 248 2.78 29.61 -5.40
CA ASP A 248 1.39 29.47 -4.95
C ASP A 248 0.97 27.99 -4.89
N LEU A 249 1.38 27.32 -3.82
CA LEU A 249 0.96 25.96 -3.50
C LEU A 249 -0.15 26.00 -2.44
N SER A 250 -1.21 26.75 -2.71
CA SER A 250 -2.37 26.89 -1.84
C SER A 250 -3.46 25.86 -2.16
N ALA A 251 -4.36 25.59 -1.19
CA ALA A 251 -5.54 24.77 -1.42
C ALA A 251 -6.44 25.33 -2.55
N ALA A 252 -6.46 26.65 -2.70
CA ALA A 252 -7.23 27.31 -3.75
C ALA A 252 -6.61 27.09 -5.14
N SER A 253 -5.27 27.15 -5.28
CA SER A 253 -4.59 26.93 -6.54
C SER A 253 -4.69 25.47 -6.99
N ILE A 254 -4.57 24.53 -6.04
CA ILE A 254 -4.74 23.10 -6.32
C ILE A 254 -6.21 22.78 -6.67
N ALA A 255 -7.19 23.34 -5.95
CA ALA A 255 -8.60 23.15 -6.29
C ALA A 255 -8.91 23.63 -7.71
N ARG A 256 -8.38 24.81 -8.09
CA ARG A 256 -8.53 25.36 -9.46
C ARG A 256 -7.90 24.45 -10.51
N ALA A 257 -6.71 23.88 -10.21
CA ALA A 257 -6.05 22.94 -11.09
C ALA A 257 -6.80 21.62 -11.29
N LEU A 258 -7.64 21.26 -10.32
CA LEU A 258 -8.50 20.07 -10.35
C LEU A 258 -9.94 20.42 -10.80
N GLU A 259 -10.14 21.64 -11.32
CA GLU A 259 -11.46 22.12 -11.81
C GLU A 259 -12.57 22.04 -10.76
N MET A 260 -12.22 22.23 -9.48
CA MET A 260 -13.18 22.22 -8.38
C MET A 260 -13.10 23.46 -7.50
N SER A 261 -14.13 23.73 -6.69
CA SER A 261 -14.06 24.79 -5.69
C SER A 261 -13.20 24.35 -4.50
N GLN A 262 -12.55 25.31 -3.84
CA GLN A 262 -11.78 25.04 -2.62
C GLN A 262 -12.65 24.36 -1.53
N ARG A 263 -13.92 24.77 -1.41
CA ARG A 263 -14.88 24.15 -0.46
C ARG A 263 -15.15 22.68 -0.82
N SER A 264 -15.30 22.36 -2.12
CA SER A 264 -15.49 20.99 -2.58
C SER A 264 -14.25 20.15 -2.30
N LEU A 265 -13.05 20.68 -2.59
CA LEU A 265 -11.80 20.02 -2.26
C LEU A 265 -11.67 19.70 -0.77
N GLN A 266 -11.91 20.70 0.10
CA GLN A 266 -11.83 20.52 1.54
C GLN A 266 -12.85 19.50 2.07
N ARG A 267 -14.09 19.53 1.54
CA ARG A 267 -15.13 18.56 1.90
C ARG A 267 -14.73 17.14 1.50
N GLN A 268 -14.30 16.94 0.25
CA GLN A 268 -13.90 15.62 -0.23
C GLN A 268 -12.69 15.06 0.49
N LEU A 269 -11.70 15.90 0.84
CA LEU A 269 -10.56 15.49 1.65
C LEU A 269 -11.00 15.14 3.09
N ALA A 270 -11.93 15.89 3.68
CA ALA A 270 -12.48 15.57 4.99
C ALA A 270 -13.30 14.27 4.98
N GLU A 271 -14.10 14.02 3.94
CA GLU A 271 -14.81 12.75 3.71
C GLU A 271 -13.83 11.57 3.53
N ALA A 272 -12.65 11.82 2.95
CA ALA A 272 -11.54 10.87 2.83
C ALA A 272 -10.67 10.78 4.11
N GLY A 273 -11.07 11.43 5.22
CA GLY A 273 -10.39 11.37 6.52
C GLY A 273 -9.09 12.17 6.61
N THR A 274 -8.86 13.14 5.71
CA THR A 274 -7.62 13.94 5.68
C THR A 274 -7.91 15.42 5.43
N SER A 275 -6.86 16.23 5.43
CA SER A 275 -6.92 17.66 5.06
C SER A 275 -5.87 17.98 3.98
N TYR A 276 -6.06 19.09 3.27
CA TYR A 276 -5.07 19.61 2.33
C TYR A 276 -3.68 19.78 2.97
N ARG A 277 -3.67 20.24 4.24
CA ARG A 277 -2.45 20.45 5.01
C ARG A 277 -1.72 19.14 5.29
N ASP A 278 -2.44 18.06 5.57
CA ASP A 278 -1.87 16.74 5.82
C ASP A 278 -1.31 16.13 4.52
N VAL A 279 -2.05 16.27 3.42
CA VAL A 279 -1.60 15.77 2.11
C VAL A 279 -0.32 16.47 1.66
N ILE A 280 -0.24 17.82 1.71
CA ILE A 280 0.97 18.54 1.32
C ILE A 280 2.16 18.23 2.23
N ALA A 281 1.93 18.10 3.54
CA ALA A 281 2.96 17.72 4.50
C ALA A 281 3.50 16.30 4.22
N SER A 282 2.63 15.36 3.88
CA SER A 282 2.99 14.00 3.49
C SER A 282 3.83 13.97 2.22
N VAL A 283 3.39 14.70 1.17
CA VAL A 283 4.14 14.80 -0.11
C VAL A 283 5.53 15.39 0.13
N ARG A 284 5.64 16.48 0.88
CA ARG A 284 6.91 17.15 1.17
C ARG A 284 7.86 16.29 1.99
N ARG A 285 7.36 15.58 3.02
CA ARG A 285 8.17 14.63 3.82
C ARG A 285 8.75 13.53 2.95
N ARG A 286 7.91 12.90 2.14
CA ARG A 286 8.34 11.84 1.23
C ARG A 286 9.43 12.32 0.28
N ARG A 287 9.22 13.46 -0.36
CA ARG A 287 10.18 14.01 -1.32
C ARG A 287 11.50 14.44 -0.65
N ARG A 288 11.43 14.96 0.59
CA ARG A 288 12.63 15.22 1.41
C ARG A 288 13.44 13.95 1.62
N ASP A 289 12.78 12.86 2.02
CA ASP A 289 13.43 11.59 2.32
C ASP A 289 14.05 10.94 1.05
N GLU A 290 13.41 11.09 -0.10
CA GLU A 290 13.94 10.67 -1.40
C GLU A 290 15.23 11.46 -1.76
N LEU A 291 15.17 12.78 -1.66
CA LEU A 291 16.30 13.65 -1.98
C LEU A 291 17.46 13.49 -1.00
N ALA A 292 17.17 13.25 0.28
CA ALA A 292 18.19 12.97 1.29
C ALA A 292 18.89 11.64 1.02
N ARG A 293 18.16 10.60 0.60
CA ARG A 293 18.76 9.31 0.18
C ARG A 293 19.60 9.44 -1.09
N ALA A 294 19.25 10.38 -1.96
CA ALA A 294 20.06 10.72 -3.15
C ALA A 294 21.31 11.55 -2.81
N GLY A 295 21.56 11.85 -1.52
CA GLY A 295 22.78 12.54 -1.07
C GLY A 295 22.75 14.06 -1.23
N LEU A 296 21.59 14.66 -1.48
CA LEU A 296 21.49 16.12 -1.63
C LEU A 296 21.66 16.83 -0.28
N ALA A 297 22.30 18.00 -0.32
CA ALA A 297 22.45 18.86 0.86
C ALA A 297 21.08 19.41 1.32
N GLU A 298 20.91 19.56 2.62
CA GLU A 298 19.63 19.97 3.24
C GLU A 298 19.10 21.33 2.72
N ALA A 299 20.00 22.25 2.41
CA ALA A 299 19.64 23.55 1.82
C ALA A 299 19.06 23.40 0.40
N GLU A 300 19.62 22.47 -0.39
CA GLU A 300 19.13 22.17 -1.73
C GLU A 300 17.77 21.44 -1.66
N ILE A 301 17.61 20.52 -0.72
CA ILE A 301 16.34 19.85 -0.47
C ILE A 301 15.25 20.88 -0.12
N ALA A 302 15.55 21.82 0.80
CA ALA A 302 14.61 22.87 1.18
C ALA A 302 14.15 23.71 -0.03
N SER A 303 15.10 24.11 -0.88
CA SER A 303 14.81 24.84 -2.12
C SER A 303 13.90 24.05 -3.07
N ARG A 304 14.20 22.77 -3.31
CA ARG A 304 13.40 21.89 -4.18
C ARG A 304 11.99 21.58 -3.64
N LEU A 305 11.78 21.77 -2.35
CA LEU A 305 10.47 21.59 -1.70
C LEU A 305 9.69 22.90 -1.53
N GLY A 306 10.20 24.02 -2.09
CA GLY A 306 9.57 25.33 -2.02
C GLY A 306 9.69 26.02 -0.65
N PHE A 307 10.71 25.68 0.14
CA PHE A 307 11.01 26.35 1.41
C PHE A 307 12.13 27.37 1.25
N ALA A 308 12.01 28.51 1.96
CA ALA A 308 13.04 29.54 1.94
C ALA A 308 14.39 29.08 2.49
N ASN A 309 14.42 28.12 3.41
CA ASN A 309 15.64 27.54 3.97
C ASN A 309 15.35 26.23 4.73
N ALA A 310 16.41 25.48 5.08
CA ALA A 310 16.35 24.21 5.79
C ALA A 310 15.68 24.31 7.18
N LYS A 311 15.86 25.43 7.89
CA LYS A 311 15.24 25.66 9.22
C LYS A 311 13.72 25.73 9.11
N THR A 312 13.20 26.47 8.13
CA THR A 312 11.76 26.58 7.88
C THR A 312 11.18 25.24 7.44
N MET A 313 11.90 24.50 6.59
CA MET A 313 11.52 23.17 6.18
C MET A 313 11.36 22.22 7.38
N ARG A 314 12.40 22.10 8.22
CA ARG A 314 12.36 21.26 9.42
C ARG A 314 11.16 21.61 10.31
N ARG A 315 11.03 22.88 10.70
CA ARG A 315 9.92 23.32 11.53
C ARG A 315 8.55 22.97 10.93
N SER A 316 8.35 23.22 9.64
CA SER A 316 7.08 22.93 8.96
C SER A 316 6.75 21.44 8.87
N LEU A 317 7.77 20.58 8.75
CA LEU A 317 7.57 19.13 8.62
C LEU A 317 7.52 18.42 9.98
N ASP A 318 8.17 18.97 11.01
CA ASP A 318 8.20 18.44 12.38
C ASP A 318 6.95 18.83 13.18
N ASP A 319 6.41 20.04 13.01
CA ASP A 319 5.17 20.51 13.65
C ASP A 319 3.93 19.68 13.23
N HIS A 320 4.07 18.82 12.20
CA HIS A 320 3.01 17.94 11.69
C HIS A 320 3.24 16.46 12.04
N GLN A 321 4.09 16.15 13.04
CA GLN A 321 4.06 14.83 13.64
C GLN A 321 2.75 14.67 14.42
N PRO A 322 1.94 13.61 14.17
CA PRO A 322 0.84 13.27 15.04
C PRO A 322 1.40 13.09 16.46
N GLN A 323 0.82 13.80 17.44
CA GLN A 323 1.20 13.70 18.85
C GLN A 323 0.87 12.30 19.36
N ASN A 324 1.76 11.35 19.14
CA ASN A 324 1.77 10.08 19.85
C ASN A 324 2.86 10.14 20.93
N GLY A 325 2.43 10.22 22.18
CA GLY A 325 3.25 9.86 23.34
C GLY A 325 3.89 10.98 24.14
N ARG A 326 3.13 11.95 24.64
CA ARG A 326 3.41 12.51 25.95
C ARG A 326 2.39 11.95 26.94
N ARG A 327 2.64 10.76 27.42
CA ARG A 327 2.13 10.38 28.76
C ARG A 327 3.00 11.07 29.78
N SER A 328 2.38 11.99 30.47
CA SER A 328 2.86 12.61 31.68
C SER A 328 3.33 11.54 32.66
N THR A 329 4.63 11.56 32.93
CA THR A 329 5.15 11.02 34.18
C THR A 329 5.07 12.16 35.16
N GLU A 330 3.99 12.22 35.92
CA GLU A 330 3.95 12.95 37.21
C GLU A 330 2.87 12.35 38.09
N LEU A 331 3.34 11.86 39.24
CA LEU A 331 2.74 11.43 40.50
C LEU A 331 2.35 9.97 40.64
#